data_fb4623f0106e0f17c2f3a5139a13278a
#
_entry.id   fb4623f0106e0f17c2f3a5139a13278a
#
_cell.length_a   1.000
_cell.length_b   1.000
_cell.length_c   1.000
_cell.angle_alpha   90.00
_cell.angle_beta   90.00
_cell.angle_gamma   90.00
#
_symmetry.space_group_name_H-M   'P 1'
#
loop_
_entity.id
_entity.type
_entity.pdbx_description
1 polymer ?
#
loop_
_entity_poly.entity_id
_entity_poly.type
_entity_poly.pdbx_seq_one_letter_code
_entity_poly.pdbx_strand_id
1 'polypeptide(L)'
;GNTGPLCNYYFMSVSTFLIGAIIYRITCKRLIPSLGQYEGKQIFEGYKQLSRKERRAMTMAIVVGMLYAAIILWATFSSWGILRGVNGGLIRSPFIMGILFLLSLGAAIMGMVYGFSSGRYRSDNDVIEGLAQPMKLLGGYLVIAFFAAQMFACLEYSHLDKCVAIIGANLLSSVQAGPLWTLILFILFTATINLIMVSATAKWAFMAFIFVPVFARMGIEPDMTQCAFRIGDSATNAITPFMFYMPLVLTYMQQYDKQATYGSLLKYTWRYSVYILIG
;
A
#
# COMPACT_ATOMS: atom_id res chain seq x y z
N GLY A 1 -19.12 -13.39 18.92
CA GLY A 1 -17.84 -14.08 19.01
C GLY A 1 -16.72 -13.08 19.17
N ASN A 2 -15.81 -13.35 20.11
CA ASN A 2 -14.63 -12.54 20.32
C ASN A 2 -13.62 -12.85 19.20
N THR A 3 -13.70 -12.15 18.08
CA THR A 3 -12.64 -12.20 17.08
C THR A 3 -11.46 -11.36 17.58
N GLY A 4 -10.34 -11.99 17.86
CA GLY A 4 -9.12 -11.29 18.26
C GLY A 4 -8.56 -10.42 17.12
N PRO A 5 -7.75 -9.39 17.41
CA PRO A 5 -7.15 -8.51 16.42
C PRO A 5 -6.23 -9.22 15.42
N LEU A 6 -5.85 -10.46 15.71
CA LEU A 6 -4.97 -11.30 14.89
C LEU A 6 -5.72 -12.43 14.18
N CYS A 7 -7.06 -12.41 14.12
CA CYS A 7 -7.85 -13.49 13.53
C CYS A 7 -7.44 -13.84 12.09
N ASN A 8 -7.00 -12.85 11.31
CA ASN A 8 -6.56 -13.03 9.93
C ASN A 8 -5.03 -13.11 9.76
N TYR A 9 -4.27 -13.24 10.84
CA TYR A 9 -2.79 -13.23 10.76
C TYR A 9 -2.26 -14.33 9.84
N TYR A 10 -2.73 -15.56 10.00
CA TYR A 10 -2.30 -16.69 9.17
C TYR A 10 -2.70 -16.52 7.72
N PHE A 11 -3.94 -16.09 7.48
CA PHE A 11 -4.42 -15.79 6.13
C PHE A 11 -3.53 -14.72 5.45
N MET A 12 -3.25 -13.61 6.13
CA MET A 12 -2.41 -12.54 5.61
C MET A 12 -0.98 -13.00 5.32
N SER A 13 -0.42 -13.83 6.18
CA SER A 13 0.93 -14.37 6.00
C SER A 13 1.02 -15.28 4.79
N VAL A 14 0.11 -16.23 4.65
CA VAL A 14 0.08 -17.17 3.52
C VAL A 14 -0.23 -16.45 2.20
N SER A 15 -1.23 -15.57 2.20
CA SER A 15 -1.62 -14.81 1.00
C SER A 15 -0.49 -13.91 0.48
N THR A 16 0.39 -13.40 1.35
CA THR A 16 1.56 -12.61 0.93
C THR A 16 2.48 -13.42 0.01
N PHE A 17 2.77 -14.67 0.36
CA PHE A 17 3.60 -15.55 -0.49
C PHE A 17 2.90 -15.90 -1.80
N LEU A 18 1.60 -16.21 -1.73
CA LEU A 18 0.79 -16.53 -2.91
C LEU A 18 0.74 -15.35 -3.88
N ILE A 19 0.41 -14.16 -3.39
CA ILE A 19 0.35 -12.92 -4.19
C ILE A 19 1.74 -12.62 -4.77
N GLY A 20 2.81 -12.75 -3.98
CA GLY A 20 4.19 -12.58 -4.43
C GLY A 20 4.54 -13.52 -5.59
N ALA A 21 4.17 -14.79 -5.50
CA ALA A 21 4.37 -15.78 -6.55
C ALA A 21 3.55 -15.46 -7.82
N ILE A 22 2.31 -15.03 -7.68
CA ILE A 22 1.44 -14.60 -8.78
C ILE A 22 2.06 -13.40 -9.50
N ILE A 23 2.44 -12.36 -8.75
CA ILE A 23 3.07 -11.15 -9.31
C ILE A 23 4.35 -11.52 -10.05
N TYR A 24 5.25 -12.30 -9.42
CA TYR A 24 6.48 -12.74 -10.06
C TYR A 24 6.22 -13.48 -11.38
N ARG A 25 5.30 -14.44 -11.36
CA ARG A 25 4.97 -15.24 -12.54
C ARG A 25 4.40 -14.41 -13.69
N ILE A 26 3.50 -13.47 -13.39
CA ILE A 26 2.91 -12.57 -14.40
C ILE A 26 3.97 -11.63 -14.95
N THR A 27 4.77 -11.02 -14.07
CA THR A 27 5.82 -10.10 -14.47
C THR A 27 6.84 -10.77 -15.38
N CYS A 28 7.43 -11.90 -14.94
CA CYS A 28 8.50 -12.55 -15.70
C CYS A 28 8.00 -13.27 -16.96
N LYS A 29 6.81 -13.90 -16.93
CA LYS A 29 6.34 -14.72 -18.06
C LYS A 29 5.49 -13.97 -19.07
N ARG A 30 4.89 -12.86 -18.68
CA ARG A 30 3.95 -12.13 -19.55
C ARG A 30 4.31 -10.66 -19.75
N LEU A 31 4.59 -9.93 -18.67
CA LEU A 31 4.82 -8.49 -18.77
C LEU A 31 6.16 -8.19 -19.44
N ILE A 32 7.26 -8.72 -18.92
CA ILE A 32 8.61 -8.48 -19.47
C ILE A 32 8.68 -8.86 -20.96
N PRO A 33 8.24 -10.06 -21.40
CA PRO A 33 8.25 -10.39 -22.82
C PRO A 33 7.35 -9.49 -23.69
N SER A 34 6.25 -8.96 -23.13
CA SER A 34 5.33 -8.09 -23.87
C SER A 34 5.83 -6.67 -24.05
N LEU A 35 6.76 -6.22 -23.23
CA LEU A 35 7.35 -4.88 -23.33
C LEU A 35 8.48 -4.81 -24.36
N GLY A 36 9.11 -5.95 -24.70
CA GLY A 36 10.26 -5.98 -25.61
C GLY A 36 11.52 -5.37 -24.98
N GLN A 37 12.51 -5.09 -25.84
CA GLN A 37 13.72 -4.39 -25.42
C GLN A 37 13.49 -2.88 -25.44
N TYR A 38 13.93 -2.20 -24.41
CA TYR A 38 13.85 -0.74 -24.34
C TYR A 38 14.92 -0.12 -25.24
N GLU A 39 14.50 0.59 -26.30
CA GLU A 39 15.39 1.22 -27.29
C GLU A 39 15.73 2.68 -26.95
N GLY A 40 15.16 3.23 -25.89
CA GLY A 40 15.39 4.60 -25.45
C GLY A 40 16.73 4.79 -24.73
N LYS A 41 17.10 6.04 -24.46
CA LYS A 41 18.25 6.36 -23.59
C LYS A 41 17.98 5.79 -22.20
N GLN A 42 18.92 4.98 -21.70
CA GLN A 42 18.83 4.47 -20.33
C GLN A 42 18.82 5.67 -19.36
N ILE A 43 17.71 5.85 -18.67
CA ILE A 43 17.53 6.90 -17.66
C ILE A 43 18.32 6.55 -16.40
N PHE A 44 18.49 5.25 -16.16
CA PHE A 44 19.37 4.75 -15.10
C PHE A 44 20.63 4.15 -15.72
N GLU A 45 21.78 4.78 -15.46
CA GLU A 45 23.05 4.10 -15.62
C GLU A 45 23.01 2.79 -14.82
N GLY A 46 23.28 1.66 -15.48
CA GLY A 46 23.28 0.33 -14.82
C GLY A 46 24.10 0.36 -13.54
N TYR A 47 23.91 -0.62 -12.67
CA TYR A 47 24.57 -0.73 -11.36
C TYR A 47 26.07 -0.45 -11.47
N LYS A 48 26.44 0.79 -11.17
CA LYS A 48 27.84 1.19 -11.09
C LYS A 48 28.41 0.53 -9.84
N GLN A 49 29.50 -0.23 -9.99
CA GLN A 49 30.13 -0.82 -8.81
C GLN A 49 30.51 0.28 -7.83
N LEU A 50 30.03 0.15 -6.60
CA LEU A 50 30.30 1.10 -5.53
C LEU A 50 31.82 1.23 -5.31
N SER A 51 32.31 2.44 -5.30
CA SER A 51 33.69 2.72 -4.92
C SER A 51 33.96 2.27 -3.47
N ARG A 52 35.22 2.05 -3.12
CA ARG A 52 35.58 1.67 -1.73
C ARG A 52 35.08 2.70 -0.71
N LYS A 53 35.06 3.98 -1.06
CA LYS A 53 34.55 5.05 -0.22
C LYS A 53 33.03 4.97 -0.03
N GLU A 54 32.30 4.75 -1.11
CA GLU A 54 30.83 4.60 -1.08
C GLU A 54 30.42 3.34 -0.31
N ARG A 55 31.16 2.24 -0.45
CA ARG A 55 30.92 1.01 0.31
C ARG A 55 31.11 1.23 1.82
N ARG A 56 32.15 1.95 2.23
CA ARG A 56 32.34 2.32 3.65
C ARG A 56 31.22 3.24 4.14
N ALA A 57 30.83 4.24 3.37
CA ALA A 57 29.75 5.14 3.70
C ALA A 57 28.41 4.38 3.86
N MET A 58 28.15 3.41 3.00
CA MET A 58 26.98 2.55 3.09
C MET A 58 26.99 1.69 4.36
N THR A 59 28.14 1.12 4.70
CA THR A 59 28.29 0.36 5.96
C THR A 59 28.03 1.26 7.17
N MET A 60 28.56 2.48 7.19
CA MET A 60 28.30 3.45 8.25
C MET A 60 26.82 3.82 8.38
N ALA A 61 26.16 4.07 7.25
CA ALA A 61 24.73 4.37 7.22
C ALA A 61 23.89 3.19 7.76
N ILE A 62 24.22 1.95 7.40
CA ILE A 62 23.56 0.75 7.91
C ILE A 62 23.78 0.60 9.42
N VAL A 63 25.01 0.80 9.92
CA VAL A 63 25.30 0.73 11.36
C VAL A 63 24.50 1.77 12.13
N VAL A 64 24.44 3.01 11.65
CA VAL A 64 23.63 4.08 12.26
C VAL A 64 22.13 3.73 12.19
N GLY A 65 21.67 3.18 11.08
CA GLY A 65 20.29 2.69 10.96
C GLY A 65 19.94 1.58 11.94
N MET A 66 20.86 0.63 12.15
CA MET A 66 20.69 -0.43 13.16
C MET A 66 20.67 0.13 14.60
N LEU A 67 21.54 1.09 14.90
CA LEU A 67 21.53 1.78 16.19
C LEU A 67 20.23 2.55 16.42
N TYR A 68 19.76 3.28 15.40
CA TYR A 68 18.48 3.97 15.43
C TYR A 68 17.33 2.98 15.67
N ALA A 69 17.28 1.88 14.92
CA ALA A 69 16.26 0.85 15.11
C ALA A 69 16.31 0.24 16.51
N ALA A 70 17.50 -0.03 17.04
CA ALA A 70 17.68 -0.54 18.41
C ALA A 70 17.15 0.45 19.47
N ILE A 71 17.40 1.76 19.30
CA ILE A 71 16.86 2.81 20.18
C ILE A 71 15.34 2.83 20.13
N ILE A 72 14.74 2.79 18.93
CA ILE A 72 13.29 2.78 18.76
C ILE A 72 12.67 1.52 19.39
N LEU A 73 13.26 0.36 19.16
CA LEU A 73 12.81 -0.89 19.77
C LEU A 73 12.91 -0.83 21.30
N TRP A 74 14.03 -0.35 21.82
CA TRP A 74 14.19 -0.16 23.26
C TRP A 74 13.16 0.81 23.84
N ALA A 75 12.92 1.96 23.18
CA ALA A 75 11.92 2.95 23.59
C ALA A 75 10.47 2.43 23.48
N THR A 76 10.23 1.36 22.71
CA THR A 76 8.90 0.73 22.53
C THR A 76 8.68 -0.40 23.51
N PHE A 77 9.69 -1.26 23.73
CA PHE A 77 9.52 -2.49 24.51
C PHE A 77 9.95 -2.36 25.98
N SER A 78 10.77 -1.36 26.32
CA SER A 78 11.15 -1.11 27.72
C SER A 78 9.94 -0.77 28.58
N SER A 79 9.97 -1.14 29.85
CA SER A 79 8.95 -0.77 30.83
C SER A 79 8.79 0.76 31.01
N TRP A 80 9.84 1.51 30.70
CA TRP A 80 9.92 2.98 30.76
C TRP A 80 9.85 3.62 29.35
N GLY A 81 9.50 2.83 28.35
CA GLY A 81 9.55 3.26 26.97
C GLY A 81 8.53 4.34 26.64
N ILE A 82 9.00 5.48 26.11
CA ILE A 82 8.18 6.64 25.72
C ILE A 82 7.23 6.31 24.54
N LEU A 83 7.62 5.33 23.70
CA LEU A 83 6.84 4.90 22.55
C LEU A 83 5.86 3.76 22.87
N ARG A 84 5.83 3.31 24.11
CA ARG A 84 4.89 2.31 24.59
C ARG A 84 3.52 2.92 24.85
N GLY A 85 2.45 2.17 24.61
CA GLY A 85 1.08 2.61 24.94
C GLY A 85 0.84 2.68 26.44
N VAL A 86 0.00 3.58 26.89
CA VAL A 86 -0.32 3.84 28.32
C VAL A 86 -0.75 2.55 29.05
N ASN A 87 -1.44 1.63 28.35
CA ASN A 87 -1.87 0.34 28.90
C ASN A 87 -0.87 -0.80 28.63
N GLY A 88 0.36 -0.50 28.23
CA GLY A 88 1.37 -1.50 27.86
C GLY A 88 1.12 -2.19 26.50
N GLY A 89 0.02 -1.90 25.83
CA GLY A 89 -0.34 -2.48 24.53
C GLY A 89 0.33 -1.75 23.35
N LEU A 90 0.59 -2.49 22.27
CA LEU A 90 1.19 -1.92 21.06
C LEU A 90 0.14 -1.27 20.12
N ILE A 91 -1.10 -1.74 20.11
CA ILE A 91 -2.10 -1.41 19.09
C ILE A 91 -2.50 0.08 19.06
N ARG A 92 -2.43 0.79 20.17
CA ARG A 92 -2.68 2.23 20.28
C ARG A 92 -1.50 2.96 20.89
N SER A 93 -0.28 2.47 20.61
CA SER A 93 0.94 3.08 21.14
C SER A 93 1.37 4.27 20.26
N PRO A 94 2.11 5.24 20.85
CA PRO A 94 2.77 6.29 20.08
C PRO A 94 3.68 5.74 18.97
N PHE A 95 4.25 4.54 19.16
CA PHE A 95 5.02 3.85 18.14
C PHE A 95 4.20 3.59 16.86
N ILE A 96 3.02 2.96 17.00
CA ILE A 96 2.17 2.66 15.83
C ILE A 96 1.59 3.93 15.21
N MET A 97 1.20 4.90 16.03
CA MET A 97 0.67 6.18 15.53
C MET A 97 1.74 7.00 14.80
N GLY A 98 2.99 6.93 15.25
CA GLY A 98 4.13 7.66 14.69
C GLY A 98 5.01 6.85 13.73
N ILE A 99 4.64 5.63 13.37
CA ILE A 99 5.50 4.70 12.62
C ILE A 99 6.02 5.28 11.29
N LEU A 100 5.19 6.01 10.55
CA LEU A 100 5.60 6.66 9.30
C LEU A 100 6.64 7.74 9.54
N PHE A 101 6.47 8.53 10.59
CA PHE A 101 7.44 9.55 10.97
C PHE A 101 8.77 8.91 11.39
N LEU A 102 8.71 7.88 12.22
CA LEU A 102 9.91 7.16 12.68
C LEU A 102 10.68 6.53 11.52
N LEU A 103 9.99 5.89 10.57
CA LEU A 103 10.62 5.34 9.37
C LEU A 103 11.23 6.43 8.49
N SER A 104 10.52 7.53 8.27
CA SER A 104 11.00 8.66 7.46
C SER A 104 12.23 9.32 8.11
N LEU A 105 12.21 9.51 9.43
CA LEU A 105 13.33 10.07 10.18
C LEU A 105 14.56 9.14 10.11
N GLY A 106 14.35 7.84 10.28
CA GLY A 106 15.42 6.84 10.14
C GLY A 106 16.06 6.86 8.74
N ALA A 107 15.23 6.90 7.70
CA ALA A 107 15.72 7.01 6.33
C ALA A 107 16.49 8.32 6.09
N ALA A 108 16.01 9.44 6.63
CA ALA A 108 16.69 10.73 6.52
C ALA A 108 18.06 10.72 7.22
N ILE A 109 18.14 10.16 8.43
CA ILE A 109 19.40 10.02 9.17
C ILE A 109 20.39 9.15 8.37
N MET A 110 19.97 7.99 7.88
CA MET A 110 20.81 7.10 7.07
C MET A 110 21.25 7.77 5.78
N GLY A 111 20.36 8.50 5.11
CA GLY A 111 20.67 9.26 3.88
C GLY A 111 21.70 10.36 4.12
N MET A 112 21.56 11.11 5.20
CA MET A 112 22.55 12.13 5.58
C MET A 112 23.92 11.51 5.90
N VAL A 113 23.96 10.46 6.72
CA VAL A 113 25.22 9.77 7.05
C VAL A 113 25.90 9.26 5.78
N TYR A 114 25.15 8.64 4.87
CA TYR A 114 25.70 8.20 3.60
C TYR A 114 26.19 9.37 2.76
N GLY A 115 25.41 10.42 2.62
CA GLY A 115 25.71 11.59 1.81
C GLY A 115 27.00 12.28 2.23
N PHE A 116 27.18 12.56 3.52
CA PHE A 116 28.39 13.17 4.07
C PHE A 116 29.59 12.21 4.04
N SER A 117 29.40 10.96 4.42
CA SER A 117 30.51 9.97 4.47
C SER A 117 31.05 9.60 3.08
N SER A 118 30.17 9.56 2.07
CA SER A 118 30.58 9.33 0.68
C SER A 118 31.25 10.56 0.06
N GLY A 119 31.04 11.75 0.66
CA GLY A 119 31.50 13.05 0.14
C GLY A 119 30.61 13.59 -0.97
N ARG A 120 29.38 13.05 -1.11
CA ARG A 120 28.37 13.56 -2.03
C ARG A 120 27.76 14.87 -1.51
N TYR A 121 27.59 14.99 -0.20
CA TYR A 121 27.19 16.21 0.48
C TYR A 121 28.43 16.84 1.12
N ARG A 122 28.68 18.10 0.81
CA ARG A 122 29.80 18.89 1.36
C ARG A 122 29.30 20.16 2.06
N SER A 123 28.08 20.57 1.73
CA SER A 123 27.43 21.76 2.28
C SER A 123 25.94 21.52 2.50
N ASP A 124 25.30 22.40 3.25
CA ASP A 124 23.85 22.38 3.48
C ASP A 124 23.08 22.54 2.16
N ASN A 125 23.62 23.29 1.20
CA ASN A 125 23.02 23.43 -0.12
C ASN A 125 22.96 22.11 -0.89
N ASP A 126 23.96 21.24 -0.75
CA ASP A 126 23.95 19.92 -1.39
C ASP A 126 22.83 19.04 -0.81
N VAL A 127 22.56 19.15 0.49
CA VAL A 127 21.45 18.45 1.15
C VAL A 127 20.11 18.98 0.63
N ILE A 128 19.95 20.29 0.53
CA ILE A 128 18.74 20.93 0.01
C ILE A 128 18.50 20.51 -1.44
N GLU A 129 19.53 20.50 -2.28
CA GLU A 129 19.41 20.08 -3.67
C GLU A 129 19.06 18.59 -3.76
N GLY A 130 19.69 17.75 -2.93
CA GLY A 130 19.37 16.32 -2.83
C GLY A 130 17.92 16.03 -2.44
N LEU A 131 17.32 16.87 -1.59
CA LEU A 131 15.91 16.81 -1.22
C LEU A 131 14.99 17.40 -2.29
N ALA A 132 15.42 18.46 -2.97
CA ALA A 132 14.64 19.14 -4.00
C ALA A 132 14.44 18.28 -5.26
N GLN A 133 15.43 17.48 -5.63
CA GLN A 133 15.38 16.60 -6.81
C GLN A 133 14.16 15.67 -6.81
N PRO A 134 13.93 14.81 -5.80
CA PRO A 134 12.74 13.97 -5.75
C PRO A 134 11.44 14.79 -5.62
N MET A 135 11.46 15.96 -4.99
CA MET A 135 10.27 16.83 -4.88
C MET A 135 9.81 17.36 -6.23
N LYS A 136 10.75 17.67 -7.15
CA LYS A 136 10.40 18.06 -8.53
C LYS A 136 9.62 16.97 -9.26
N LEU A 137 9.91 15.69 -9.01
CA LEU A 137 9.20 14.57 -9.59
C LEU A 137 7.77 14.42 -9.03
N LEU A 138 7.55 14.86 -7.79
CA LEU A 138 6.26 14.76 -7.13
C LEU A 138 5.27 15.88 -7.50
N GLY A 139 5.70 16.90 -8.26
CA GLY A 139 4.82 18.04 -8.60
C GLY A 139 3.52 17.61 -9.28
N GLY A 140 3.60 16.77 -10.31
CA GLY A 140 2.41 16.22 -10.99
C GLY A 140 1.56 15.33 -10.07
N TYR A 141 2.20 14.54 -9.22
CA TYR A 141 1.50 13.73 -8.21
C TYR A 141 0.68 14.59 -7.24
N LEU A 142 1.24 15.68 -6.74
CA LEU A 142 0.56 16.57 -5.78
C LEU A 142 -0.71 17.18 -6.38
N VAL A 143 -0.68 17.59 -7.64
CA VAL A 143 -1.86 18.12 -8.34
C VAL A 143 -2.96 17.07 -8.42
N ILE A 144 -2.64 15.84 -8.85
CA ILE A 144 -3.61 14.76 -8.95
C ILE A 144 -4.13 14.36 -7.57
N ALA A 145 -3.25 14.28 -6.57
CA ALA A 145 -3.62 13.96 -5.19
C ALA A 145 -4.58 15.01 -4.59
N PHE A 146 -4.39 16.30 -4.91
CA PHE A 146 -5.28 17.36 -4.49
C PHE A 146 -6.70 17.15 -5.04
N PHE A 147 -6.86 16.93 -6.35
CA PHE A 147 -8.19 16.70 -6.94
C PHE A 147 -8.82 15.37 -6.47
N ALA A 148 -8.02 14.32 -6.30
CA ALA A 148 -8.50 13.07 -5.72
C ALA A 148 -9.02 13.26 -4.30
N ALA A 149 -8.32 14.03 -3.46
CA ALA A 149 -8.76 14.34 -2.10
C ALA A 149 -10.08 15.12 -2.09
N GLN A 150 -10.28 16.08 -3.00
CA GLN A 150 -11.56 16.79 -3.16
C GLN A 150 -12.69 15.82 -3.54
N MET A 151 -12.44 14.93 -4.48
CA MET A 151 -13.43 13.93 -4.89
C MET A 151 -13.82 13.03 -3.70
N PHE A 152 -12.86 12.54 -2.91
CA PHE A 152 -13.16 11.73 -1.72
C PHE A 152 -13.94 12.51 -0.67
N ALA A 153 -13.61 13.77 -0.43
CA ALA A 153 -14.36 14.63 0.48
C ALA A 153 -15.82 14.80 0.01
N CYS A 154 -16.05 14.97 -1.29
CA CYS A 154 -17.41 15.05 -1.87
C CYS A 154 -18.16 13.73 -1.73
N LEU A 155 -17.51 12.58 -1.95
CA LEU A 155 -18.12 11.25 -1.78
C LEU A 155 -18.53 11.01 -0.32
N GLU A 156 -17.68 11.36 0.62
CA GLU A 156 -17.95 11.24 2.06
C GLU A 156 -19.10 12.19 2.49
N TYR A 157 -19.05 13.44 2.03
CA TYR A 157 -20.10 14.42 2.34
C TYR A 157 -21.48 14.03 1.77
N SER A 158 -21.52 13.50 0.56
CA SER A 158 -22.77 13.07 -0.11
C SER A 158 -23.32 11.75 0.43
N HIS A 159 -22.58 11.01 1.25
CA HIS A 159 -22.89 9.67 1.74
C HIS A 159 -23.20 8.64 0.63
N LEU A 160 -22.76 8.89 -0.60
CA LEU A 160 -22.94 7.97 -1.73
C LEU A 160 -22.30 6.60 -1.48
N ASP A 161 -21.16 6.59 -0.79
CA ASP A 161 -20.47 5.40 -0.34
C ASP A 161 -21.37 4.48 0.50
N LYS A 162 -22.09 5.07 1.48
CA LYS A 162 -23.04 4.35 2.34
C LYS A 162 -24.26 3.87 1.57
N CYS A 163 -24.79 4.71 0.65
CA CYS A 163 -25.92 4.32 -0.19
C CYS A 163 -25.58 3.10 -1.06
N VAL A 164 -24.42 3.09 -1.70
CA VAL A 164 -23.95 1.97 -2.53
C VAL A 164 -23.80 0.69 -1.68
N ALA A 165 -23.26 0.81 -0.46
CA ALA A 165 -23.12 -0.33 0.43
C ALA A 165 -24.47 -0.91 0.89
N ILE A 166 -25.46 -0.06 1.21
CA ILE A 166 -26.81 -0.50 1.60
C ILE A 166 -27.53 -1.19 0.45
N ILE A 167 -27.45 -0.62 -0.76
CA ILE A 167 -28.02 -1.23 -1.98
C ILE A 167 -27.39 -2.59 -2.22
N GLY A 168 -26.05 -2.68 -2.14
CA GLY A 168 -25.33 -3.94 -2.28
C GLY A 168 -25.70 -4.97 -1.24
N ALA A 169 -25.86 -4.57 0.02
CA ALA A 169 -26.30 -5.48 1.08
C ALA A 169 -27.72 -6.03 0.83
N ASN A 170 -28.64 -5.17 0.39
CA ASN A 170 -29.99 -5.59 0.03
C ASN A 170 -30.00 -6.56 -1.17
N LEU A 171 -29.17 -6.31 -2.19
CA LEU A 171 -29.00 -7.22 -3.32
C LEU A 171 -28.42 -8.58 -2.88
N LEU A 172 -27.38 -8.58 -2.06
CA LEU A 172 -26.80 -9.82 -1.56
C LEU A 172 -27.76 -10.61 -0.67
N SER A 173 -28.52 -9.95 0.17
CA SER A 173 -29.51 -10.61 1.04
C SER A 173 -30.72 -11.16 0.29
N SER A 174 -31.08 -10.59 -0.86
CA SER A 174 -32.16 -11.09 -1.71
C SER A 174 -31.79 -12.36 -2.50
N VAL A 175 -30.50 -12.59 -2.72
CA VAL A 175 -30.00 -13.81 -3.35
C VAL A 175 -29.95 -14.89 -2.27
N GLN A 176 -30.90 -15.81 -2.25
CA GLN A 176 -30.93 -16.97 -1.33
C GLN A 176 -29.87 -18.01 -1.74
N ALA A 177 -28.62 -17.56 -1.82
CA ALA A 177 -27.48 -18.40 -2.14
C ALA A 177 -26.91 -19.03 -0.86
N GLY A 178 -26.34 -20.23 -0.98
CA GLY A 178 -25.62 -20.83 0.16
C GLY A 178 -24.41 -19.99 0.59
N PRO A 179 -23.86 -20.24 1.79
CA PRO A 179 -22.79 -19.42 2.39
C PRO A 179 -21.59 -19.16 1.47
N LEU A 180 -21.18 -20.17 0.70
CA LEU A 180 -20.06 -20.04 -0.25
C LEU A 180 -20.34 -19.04 -1.36
N TRP A 181 -21.50 -19.11 -2.00
CA TRP A 181 -21.90 -18.18 -3.06
C TRP A 181 -22.07 -16.74 -2.53
N THR A 182 -22.59 -16.60 -1.32
CA THR A 182 -22.70 -15.31 -0.65
C THR A 182 -21.32 -14.66 -0.45
N LEU A 183 -20.32 -15.44 -0.01
CA LEU A 183 -18.95 -14.95 0.13
C LEU A 183 -18.32 -14.57 -1.21
N ILE A 184 -18.52 -15.36 -2.26
CA ILE A 184 -18.02 -15.05 -3.61
C ILE A 184 -18.62 -13.73 -4.13
N LEU A 185 -19.95 -13.59 -4.01
CA LEU A 185 -20.64 -12.36 -4.40
C LEU A 185 -20.17 -11.15 -3.58
N PHE A 186 -19.91 -11.35 -2.29
CA PHE A 186 -19.37 -10.31 -1.42
C PHE A 186 -17.95 -9.90 -1.80
N ILE A 187 -17.08 -10.84 -2.17
CA ILE A 187 -15.75 -10.56 -2.70
C ILE A 187 -15.83 -9.70 -3.96
N LEU A 188 -16.69 -10.08 -4.93
CA LEU A 188 -16.89 -9.32 -6.17
C LEU A 188 -17.47 -7.93 -5.90
N PHE A 189 -18.43 -7.82 -4.99
CA PHE A 189 -19.01 -6.57 -4.56
C PHE A 189 -17.94 -5.65 -3.92
N THR A 190 -17.15 -6.19 -3.00
CA THR A 190 -16.05 -5.44 -2.36
C THR A 190 -15.01 -4.98 -3.38
N ALA A 191 -14.66 -5.85 -4.33
CA ALA A 191 -13.74 -5.53 -5.42
C ALA A 191 -14.27 -4.38 -6.29
N THR A 192 -15.57 -4.35 -6.55
CA THR A 192 -16.21 -3.27 -7.32
C THR A 192 -16.21 -1.96 -6.55
N ILE A 193 -16.57 -1.99 -5.26
CA ILE A 193 -16.53 -0.78 -4.40
C ILE A 193 -15.09 -0.25 -4.31
N ASN A 194 -14.09 -1.12 -4.25
CA ASN A 194 -12.70 -0.72 -4.14
C ASN A 194 -12.20 0.09 -5.35
N LEU A 195 -12.84 -0.01 -6.49
CA LEU A 195 -12.51 0.85 -7.63
C LEU A 195 -12.77 2.33 -7.36
N ILE A 196 -13.71 2.63 -6.47
CA ILE A 196 -14.14 4.01 -6.12
C ILE A 196 -13.63 4.40 -4.73
N MET A 197 -13.78 3.52 -3.76
CA MET A 197 -13.38 3.74 -2.36
C MET A 197 -12.09 2.99 -2.02
N VAL A 198 -10.99 3.71 -2.00
CA VAL A 198 -9.67 3.11 -1.80
C VAL A 198 -9.31 2.87 -0.33
N SER A 199 -9.90 3.65 0.60
CA SER A 199 -9.59 3.51 2.02
C SER A 199 -10.18 2.22 2.60
N ALA A 200 -9.34 1.20 2.77
CA ALA A 200 -9.73 -0.09 3.36
C ALA A 200 -10.33 0.07 4.77
N THR A 201 -9.75 0.95 5.58
CA THR A 201 -10.19 1.18 6.97
C THR A 201 -11.58 1.81 7.02
N ALA A 202 -11.79 2.88 6.24
CA ALA A 202 -13.09 3.55 6.17
C ALA A 202 -14.15 2.61 5.59
N LYS A 203 -13.83 1.91 4.51
CA LYS A 203 -14.71 0.93 3.87
C LYS A 203 -15.10 -0.21 4.81
N TRP A 204 -14.12 -0.79 5.53
CA TRP A 204 -14.42 -1.85 6.51
C TRP A 204 -15.28 -1.34 7.67
N ALA A 205 -15.06 -0.13 8.16
CA ALA A 205 -15.80 0.42 9.27
C ALA A 205 -17.32 0.42 9.05
N PHE A 206 -17.79 0.78 7.85
CA PHE A 206 -19.23 0.73 7.56
C PHE A 206 -19.69 -0.62 7.00
N MET A 207 -18.89 -1.30 6.18
CA MET A 207 -19.24 -2.62 5.64
C MET A 207 -19.35 -3.66 6.74
N ALA A 208 -18.46 -3.67 7.72
CA ALA A 208 -18.52 -4.57 8.86
C ALA A 208 -19.83 -4.40 9.64
N PHE A 209 -20.25 -3.16 9.85
CA PHE A 209 -21.49 -2.86 10.57
C PHE A 209 -22.74 -3.44 9.88
N ILE A 210 -22.74 -3.49 8.55
CA ILE A 210 -23.85 -4.00 7.75
C ILE A 210 -23.75 -5.51 7.52
N PHE A 211 -22.60 -5.97 6.99
CA PHE A 211 -22.47 -7.33 6.48
C PHE A 211 -22.16 -8.38 7.56
N VAL A 212 -21.41 -8.04 8.60
CA VAL A 212 -21.11 -8.99 9.67
C VAL A 212 -22.37 -9.51 10.37
N PRO A 213 -23.35 -8.68 10.78
CA PRO A 213 -24.58 -9.18 11.37
C PRO A 213 -25.46 -9.99 10.39
N VAL A 214 -25.49 -9.61 9.11
CA VAL A 214 -26.26 -10.33 8.08
C VAL A 214 -25.66 -11.70 7.85
N PHE A 215 -24.35 -11.81 7.68
CA PHE A 215 -23.65 -13.06 7.41
C PHE A 215 -23.61 -13.97 8.63
N ALA A 216 -23.55 -13.43 9.84
CA ALA A 216 -23.67 -14.21 11.07
C ALA A 216 -25.02 -14.97 11.16
N ARG A 217 -26.12 -14.39 10.68
CA ARG A 217 -27.43 -15.06 10.59
C ARG A 217 -27.42 -16.21 9.58
N MET A 218 -26.52 -16.19 8.60
CA MET A 218 -26.32 -17.26 7.61
C MET A 218 -25.29 -18.30 8.05
N GLY A 219 -24.79 -18.21 9.30
CA GLY A 219 -23.77 -19.13 9.83
C GLY A 219 -22.32 -18.82 9.37
N ILE A 220 -22.09 -17.65 8.77
CA ILE A 220 -20.74 -17.22 8.36
C ILE A 220 -20.11 -16.44 9.52
N GLU A 221 -18.94 -16.89 9.96
CA GLU A 221 -18.21 -16.24 11.04
C GLU A 221 -17.66 -14.86 10.65
N PRO A 222 -17.52 -13.90 11.60
CA PRO A 222 -17.03 -12.55 11.32
C PRO A 222 -15.62 -12.50 10.73
N ASP A 223 -14.73 -13.43 11.08
CA ASP A 223 -13.38 -13.54 10.55
C ASP A 223 -13.38 -13.98 9.07
N MET A 224 -14.27 -14.91 8.69
CA MET A 224 -14.48 -15.30 7.29
C MET A 224 -15.00 -14.11 6.47
N THR A 225 -15.92 -13.32 7.02
CA THR A 225 -16.42 -12.09 6.40
C THR A 225 -15.28 -11.10 6.18
N GLN A 226 -14.41 -10.95 7.16
CA GLN A 226 -13.24 -10.06 7.06
C GLN A 226 -12.20 -10.59 6.04
N CYS A 227 -11.98 -11.90 5.97
CA CYS A 227 -11.13 -12.49 4.94
C CYS A 227 -11.67 -12.22 3.54
N ALA A 228 -12.94 -12.46 3.31
CA ALA A 228 -13.60 -12.18 2.03
C ALA A 228 -13.51 -10.71 1.63
N PHE A 229 -13.73 -9.79 2.59
CA PHE A 229 -13.51 -8.36 2.39
C PHE A 229 -12.08 -8.06 1.93
N ARG A 230 -11.06 -8.63 2.59
CA ARG A 230 -9.64 -8.40 2.25
C ARG A 230 -9.27 -8.92 0.87
N ILE A 231 -9.83 -10.05 0.46
CA ILE A 231 -9.61 -10.60 -0.89
C ILE A 231 -10.14 -9.61 -1.94
N GLY A 232 -11.39 -9.17 -1.81
CA GLY A 232 -11.99 -8.21 -2.73
C GLY A 232 -11.29 -6.86 -2.75
N ASP A 233 -10.92 -6.36 -1.57
CA ASP A 233 -10.21 -5.10 -1.39
C ASP A 233 -8.83 -5.14 -2.07
N SER A 234 -8.06 -6.19 -1.87
CA SER A 234 -6.70 -6.31 -2.41
C SER A 234 -6.66 -6.53 -3.91
N ALA A 235 -7.64 -7.24 -4.45
CA ALA A 235 -7.61 -7.68 -5.86
C ALA A 235 -7.63 -6.51 -6.85
N THR A 236 -8.33 -5.42 -6.55
CA THR A 236 -8.51 -4.29 -7.47
C THR A 236 -7.61 -3.09 -7.17
N ASN A 237 -6.74 -3.17 -6.17
CA ASN A 237 -5.78 -2.11 -5.86
C ASN A 237 -4.83 -1.79 -7.03
N ALA A 238 -4.52 -2.78 -7.86
CA ALA A 238 -3.65 -2.60 -9.01
C ALA A 238 -4.30 -1.89 -10.20
N ILE A 239 -5.62 -1.71 -10.21
CA ILE A 239 -6.36 -1.12 -11.34
C ILE A 239 -7.16 0.13 -10.97
N THR A 240 -7.37 0.41 -9.68
CA THR A 240 -8.10 1.63 -9.29
C THR A 240 -7.27 2.88 -9.52
N PRO A 241 -7.82 3.89 -10.23
CA PRO A 241 -7.11 5.15 -10.49
C PRO A 241 -6.89 5.98 -9.24
N PHE A 242 -7.68 5.73 -8.20
CA PHE A 242 -7.72 6.54 -6.98
C PHE A 242 -6.70 6.08 -5.93
N MET A 243 -5.96 5.00 -6.18
CA MET A 243 -4.88 4.59 -5.29
C MET A 243 -3.78 5.65 -5.29
N PHE A 244 -3.40 6.11 -4.10
CA PHE A 244 -2.47 7.23 -3.93
C PHE A 244 -1.11 7.05 -4.63
N TYR A 245 -0.67 5.82 -4.88
CA TYR A 245 0.58 5.55 -5.59
C TYR A 245 0.42 5.45 -7.12
N MET A 246 -0.79 5.33 -7.65
CA MET A 246 -1.02 5.21 -9.11
C MET A 246 -0.53 6.43 -9.89
N PRO A 247 -0.81 7.67 -9.46
CA PRO A 247 -0.24 8.85 -10.11
C PRO A 247 1.28 8.86 -10.07
N LEU A 248 1.89 8.36 -8.99
CA LEU A 248 3.33 8.26 -8.86
C LEU A 248 3.90 7.25 -9.87
N VAL A 249 3.30 6.07 -9.99
CA VAL A 249 3.70 5.06 -10.98
C VAL A 249 3.57 5.62 -12.40
N LEU A 250 2.48 6.34 -12.70
CA LEU A 250 2.29 6.99 -14.00
C LEU A 250 3.39 8.03 -14.26
N THR A 251 3.74 8.84 -13.28
CA THR A 251 4.82 9.84 -13.40
C THR A 251 6.17 9.17 -13.71
N TYR A 252 6.48 8.05 -13.07
CA TYR A 252 7.67 7.27 -13.42
C TYR A 252 7.59 6.67 -14.82
N MET A 253 6.45 6.15 -15.21
CA MET A 253 6.25 5.60 -16.55
C MET A 253 6.44 6.67 -17.62
N GLN A 254 5.99 7.91 -17.38
CA GLN A 254 6.16 9.06 -18.28
C GLN A 254 7.61 9.52 -18.44
N GLN A 255 8.52 9.13 -17.57
CA GLN A 255 9.96 9.36 -17.77
C GLN A 255 10.52 8.52 -18.93
N TYR A 256 9.93 7.36 -19.19
CA TYR A 256 10.33 6.43 -20.25
C TYR A 256 9.47 6.60 -21.51
N ASP A 257 8.17 6.81 -21.33
CA ASP A 257 7.20 7.04 -22.43
C ASP A 257 6.37 8.28 -22.08
N LYS A 258 6.69 9.40 -22.74
CA LYS A 258 6.00 10.69 -22.53
C LYS A 258 4.52 10.65 -22.86
N GLN A 259 4.07 9.70 -23.70
CA GLN A 259 2.67 9.53 -24.07
C GLN A 259 1.92 8.56 -23.14
N ALA A 260 2.59 8.02 -22.14
CA ALA A 260 1.97 7.12 -21.18
C ALA A 260 0.79 7.79 -20.47
N THR A 261 -0.34 7.13 -20.51
CA THR A 261 -1.60 7.52 -19.86
C THR A 261 -2.01 6.49 -18.83
N TYR A 262 -3.02 6.83 -18.03
CA TYR A 262 -3.60 5.85 -17.11
C TYR A 262 -4.12 4.61 -17.86
N GLY A 263 -4.68 4.76 -19.06
CA GLY A 263 -5.10 3.63 -19.90
C GLY A 263 -3.95 2.70 -20.28
N SER A 264 -2.75 3.25 -20.58
CA SER A 264 -1.55 2.45 -20.81
C SER A 264 -1.15 1.66 -19.57
N LEU A 265 -1.19 2.30 -18.40
CA LEU A 265 -0.89 1.64 -17.12
C LEU A 265 -1.89 0.52 -16.85
N LEU A 266 -3.18 0.76 -17.03
CA LEU A 266 -4.25 -0.20 -16.84
C LEU A 266 -4.08 -1.43 -17.74
N LYS A 267 -3.64 -1.24 -19.00
CA LYS A 267 -3.33 -2.33 -19.94
C LYS A 267 -2.31 -3.32 -19.39
N TYR A 268 -1.39 -2.88 -18.56
CA TYR A 268 -0.40 -3.74 -17.92
C TYR A 268 -0.86 -4.31 -16.59
N THR A 269 -1.65 -3.55 -15.82
CA THR A 269 -1.99 -3.90 -14.42
C THR A 269 -3.26 -4.76 -14.28
N TRP A 270 -4.23 -4.70 -15.21
CA TRP A 270 -5.49 -5.43 -15.09
C TRP A 270 -5.32 -6.94 -14.89
N ARG A 271 -4.29 -7.52 -15.51
CA ARG A 271 -4.00 -8.96 -15.39
C ARG A 271 -3.66 -9.35 -13.94
N TYR A 272 -2.93 -8.49 -13.22
CA TYR A 272 -2.62 -8.74 -11.82
C TYR A 272 -3.90 -8.81 -10.98
N SER A 273 -4.82 -7.87 -11.18
CA SER A 273 -6.11 -7.87 -10.47
C SER A 273 -6.92 -9.14 -10.72
N VAL A 274 -7.03 -9.56 -11.97
CA VAL A 274 -7.77 -10.79 -12.31
C VAL A 274 -7.13 -12.03 -11.68
N TYR A 275 -5.81 -12.18 -11.77
CA TYR A 275 -5.14 -13.35 -11.20
C TYR A 275 -5.13 -13.33 -9.66
N ILE A 276 -5.08 -12.18 -9.02
CA ILE A 276 -5.19 -12.07 -7.55
C ILE A 276 -6.61 -12.39 -7.09
N LEU A 277 -7.63 -12.03 -7.89
CA LEU A 277 -9.03 -12.31 -7.56
C LEU A 277 -9.37 -13.82 -7.66
N ILE A 278 -8.70 -14.54 -8.56
CA ILE A 278 -8.96 -15.97 -8.82
C ILE A 278 -8.11 -16.88 -7.90
N GLY A 279 -6.92 -16.43 -7.50
CA GLY A 279 -5.97 -17.22 -6.67
C GLY A 279 -6.21 -17.07 -5.20
#